data_e4ffb1ed2238b7a14b8c8df5ed378f97
#
_entry.id   e4ffb1ed2238b7a14b8c8df5ed378f97
#
_cell.length_a   1.000
_cell.length_b   1.000
_cell.length_c   1.000
_cell.angle_alpha   90.00
_cell.angle_beta   90.00
_cell.angle_gamma   90.00
#
_symmetry.space_group_name_H-M   'P 1'
#
loop_
_entity.id
_entity.type
_entity.pdbx_description
1 polymer ?
#
loop_
_entity_poly.entity_id
_entity_poly.type
_entity_poly.pdbx_seq_one_letter_code
_entity_poly.pdbx_strand_id
1 'polypeptide(L)'
;MSSNNQKKFLIIKLSSLGDIVHALPTARTLRQEYPSAFIAWVIEERYKELLHNNPDIDEIIPFRTKFWRNNWNWQTLKEILQKIKSLR
;
A
#
# COMPACT_ATOMS: atom_id res chain seq x y z
N MET A 1 -10.52 8.03 -23.62
CA MET A 1 -10.16 7.95 -23.14
C MET A 1 -9.41 7.32 -22.86
N SER A 2 -9.59 7.45 -22.54
CA SER A 2 -8.38 6.88 -22.61
C SER A 2 -8.15 5.73 -21.65
N SER A 3 -7.69 4.66 -22.19
CA SER A 3 -7.38 3.49 -21.39
C SER A 3 -6.22 3.74 -20.44
N ASN A 4 -5.60 4.91 -20.56
CA ASN A 4 -4.44 5.23 -19.73
C ASN A 4 -4.81 5.85 -18.40
N ASN A 5 -6.10 5.95 -18.13
CA ASN A 5 -6.56 6.59 -16.89
C ASN A 5 -6.68 5.60 -15.75
N GLN A 6 -5.72 4.70 -15.65
CA GLN A 6 -5.71 3.80 -14.53
C GLN A 6 -5.44 4.56 -13.25
N LYS A 7 -6.30 4.36 -12.26
CA LYS A 7 -6.11 4.98 -10.96
C LYS A 7 -5.05 4.24 -10.17
N LYS A 8 -4.32 4.98 -9.37
CA LYS A 8 -3.31 4.40 -8.50
C LYS A 8 -3.57 4.88 -7.08
N PHE A 9 -3.67 3.95 -6.17
CA PHE A 9 -3.92 4.27 -4.77
C PHE A 9 -2.82 3.72 -3.90
N LEU A 10 -2.46 4.49 -2.89
CA LEU A 10 -1.47 4.06 -1.91
C LEU A 10 -2.11 4.12 -0.54
N ILE A 11 -2.22 2.96 0.09
CA ILE A 11 -2.74 2.88 1.45
C ILE A 11 -1.54 2.82 2.38
N ILE A 12 -1.46 3.76 3.30
CA ILE A 12 -0.39 3.78 4.29
C ILE A 12 -0.99 3.47 5.64
N LYS A 13 -0.92 2.21 6.03
CA LYS A 13 -1.42 1.77 7.31
C LYS A 13 -0.44 0.75 7.84
N LEU A 14 0.48 1.24 8.67
CA LEU A 14 1.62 0.44 9.10
C LEU A 14 1.28 -0.52 10.24
N SER A 15 0.47 -0.08 11.16
CA SER A 15 0.09 -0.82 12.35
C SER A 15 -1.11 -0.10 12.95
N SER A 16 -1.75 -0.59 13.94
CA SER A 16 -1.58 -1.87 14.57
C SER A 16 -2.49 -2.90 13.91
N LEU A 17 -2.48 -4.12 14.45
CA LEU A 17 -3.27 -5.20 13.87
C LEU A 17 -4.74 -4.80 13.68
N GLY A 18 -5.36 -4.26 14.73
CA GLY A 18 -6.75 -3.87 14.63
C GLY A 18 -6.99 -2.78 13.60
N ASP A 19 -6.09 -1.80 13.54
CA ASP A 19 -6.22 -0.71 12.57
C ASP A 19 -6.09 -1.23 11.15
N ILE A 20 -5.19 -2.19 10.94
CA ILE A 20 -5.02 -2.76 9.60
C ILE A 20 -6.29 -3.50 9.18
N VAL A 21 -6.84 -4.30 10.09
CA VAL A 21 -8.06 -5.04 9.80
C VAL A 21 -9.20 -4.08 9.48
N HIS A 22 -9.29 -2.97 10.21
CA HIS A 22 -10.32 -1.97 9.96
C HIS A 22 -10.12 -1.25 8.64
N ALA A 23 -8.91 -1.24 8.10
CA ALA A 23 -8.65 -0.57 6.84
C ALA A 23 -8.88 -1.48 5.62
N LEU A 24 -9.04 -2.78 5.83
CA LEU A 24 -9.26 -3.71 4.72
C LEU A 24 -10.48 -3.36 3.89
N PRO A 25 -11.61 -2.96 4.50
CA PRO A 25 -12.78 -2.58 3.71
C PRO A 25 -12.51 -1.41 2.77
N THR A 26 -11.58 -0.53 3.13
CA THR A 26 -11.21 0.59 2.24
C THR A 26 -10.64 0.05 0.94
N ALA A 27 -9.72 -0.92 1.04
CA ALA A 27 -9.13 -1.51 -0.16
C ALA A 27 -10.20 -2.22 -0.98
N ARG A 28 -11.12 -2.88 -0.32
CA ARG A 28 -12.21 -3.56 -1.00
C ARG A 28 -13.07 -2.58 -1.77
N THR A 29 -13.41 -1.47 -1.13
CA THR A 29 -14.22 -0.45 -1.77
C THR A 29 -13.51 0.14 -2.98
N LEU A 30 -12.22 0.41 -2.82
CA LEU A 30 -11.44 0.94 -3.93
C LEU A 30 -11.41 -0.04 -5.10
N ARG A 31 -11.27 -1.31 -4.81
CA ARG A 31 -11.24 -2.32 -5.87
C ARG A 31 -12.59 -2.42 -6.57
N GLN A 32 -13.67 -2.31 -5.81
CA GLN A 32 -14.99 -2.37 -6.41
C GLN A 32 -15.30 -1.15 -7.25
N GLU A 33 -14.89 0.02 -6.77
CA GLU A 33 -15.13 1.25 -7.50
C GLU A 33 -14.21 1.41 -8.70
N TYR A 34 -12.99 0.88 -8.60
CA TYR A 34 -11.99 1.02 -9.65
C TYR A 34 -11.33 -0.33 -9.92
N PRO A 35 -12.05 -1.21 -10.63
CA PRO A 35 -11.54 -2.59 -10.82
C PRO A 35 -10.17 -2.68 -11.46
N SER A 36 -9.81 -1.70 -12.27
CA SER A 36 -8.51 -1.72 -12.94
C SER A 36 -7.43 -0.92 -12.21
N ALA A 37 -7.73 -0.44 -11.00
CA ALA A 37 -6.79 0.37 -10.27
C ALA A 37 -5.58 -0.43 -9.83
N PHE A 38 -4.48 0.29 -9.65
CA PHE A 38 -3.29 -0.29 -9.02
C PHE A 38 -3.33 0.15 -7.56
N ILE A 39 -3.45 -0.80 -6.65
CA ILE A 39 -3.57 -0.53 -5.23
C ILE A 39 -2.36 -1.10 -4.51
N ALA A 40 -1.59 -0.22 -3.88
CA ALA A 40 -0.42 -0.61 -3.10
C ALA A 40 -0.68 -0.28 -1.63
N TRP A 41 -0.11 -1.08 -0.76
CA TRP A 41 -0.28 -0.90 0.68
C TRP A 41 1.06 -0.97 1.36
N VAL A 42 1.40 0.10 2.10
CA VAL A 42 2.62 0.13 2.91
C VAL A 42 2.24 -0.34 4.30
N ILE A 43 2.88 -1.42 4.74
CA ILE A 43 2.53 -2.07 5.99
C ILE A 43 3.80 -2.47 6.73
N GLU A 44 3.73 -2.45 8.06
CA GLU A 44 4.84 -2.91 8.86
C GLU A 44 5.14 -4.37 8.53
N GLU A 45 6.41 -4.69 8.39
CA GLU A 45 6.81 -6.00 7.87
C GLU A 45 6.20 -7.16 8.64
N ARG A 46 6.09 -7.03 9.96
CA ARG A 46 5.56 -8.13 10.77
C ARG A 46 4.08 -8.42 10.49
N TYR A 47 3.39 -7.48 9.85
CA TYR A 47 1.96 -7.66 9.54
C TYR A 47 1.70 -7.97 8.08
N LYS A 48 2.74 -8.10 7.29
CA LYS A 48 2.53 -8.24 5.83
C LYS A 48 1.71 -9.47 5.46
N GLU A 49 1.75 -10.50 6.29
CA GLU A 49 1.00 -11.71 5.98
C GLU A 49 -0.51 -11.49 6.01
N LEU A 50 -0.94 -10.44 6.69
CA LEU A 50 -2.37 -10.11 6.70
C LEU A 50 -2.88 -9.74 5.32
N LEU A 51 -1.99 -9.24 4.47
CA LEU A 51 -2.36 -8.83 3.12
C LEU A 51 -2.01 -9.87 2.07
N HIS A 52 -1.36 -10.95 2.48
CA HIS A 52 -0.93 -11.98 1.56
C HIS A 52 -2.15 -12.59 0.86
N ASN A 53 -2.07 -12.70 -0.46
CA ASN A 53 -3.16 -13.27 -1.26
C ASN A 53 -4.45 -12.47 -1.23
N ASN A 54 -4.39 -11.21 -0.80
CA ASN A 54 -5.56 -10.37 -0.83
C ASN A 54 -5.78 -9.86 -2.27
N PRO A 55 -6.88 -10.24 -2.92
CA PRO A 55 -7.09 -9.89 -4.33
C PRO A 55 -7.29 -8.40 -4.57
N ASP A 56 -7.54 -7.63 -3.51
CA ASP A 56 -7.76 -6.20 -3.66
C ASP A 56 -6.46 -5.41 -3.68
N ILE A 57 -5.35 -6.05 -3.29
CA ILE A 57 -4.05 -5.40 -3.18
C ILE A 57 -3.12 -5.91 -4.29
N ASP A 58 -2.56 -4.98 -5.04
CA ASP A 58 -1.63 -5.34 -6.11
C ASP A 58 -0.20 -5.41 -5.65
N GLU A 59 0.16 -4.57 -4.68
CA GLU A 59 1.53 -4.52 -4.22
C GLU A 59 1.57 -4.31 -2.72
N ILE A 60 2.35 -5.14 -2.05
CA ILE A 60 2.57 -5.02 -0.61
C ILE A 60 3.98 -4.50 -0.41
N ILE A 61 4.09 -3.37 0.29
CA ILE A 61 5.39 -2.75 0.53
C ILE A 61 5.69 -2.89 2.02
N PRO A 62 6.49 -3.88 2.40
CA PRO A 62 6.79 -4.08 3.82
C PRO A 62 7.76 -3.03 4.33
N PHE A 63 7.60 -2.70 5.58
CA PHE A 63 8.33 -1.61 6.18
C PHE A 63 8.83 -1.99 7.56
N ARG A 64 10.06 -1.66 7.86
CA ARG A 64 10.63 -1.96 9.17
C ARG A 64 10.50 -0.74 10.06
N THR A 65 9.56 -0.80 10.98
CA THR A 65 9.28 0.34 11.84
C THR A 65 10.48 0.79 12.66
N LYS A 66 11.29 -0.15 13.12
CA LYS A 66 12.48 0.20 13.87
C LYS A 66 13.41 1.10 13.05
N PHE A 67 13.63 0.68 11.81
CA PHE A 67 14.50 1.44 10.91
C PHE A 67 13.91 2.83 10.69
N TRP A 68 12.61 2.89 10.51
CA TRP A 68 11.93 4.15 10.27
C TRP A 68 12.02 5.10 11.44
N ARG A 69 11.86 4.55 12.63
CA ARG A 69 11.88 5.38 13.81
C ARG A 69 13.19 6.14 13.92
N ASN A 70 14.28 5.54 13.44
CA ASN A 70 15.59 6.15 13.51
C ASN A 70 16.01 6.87 12.25
N ASN A 71 15.40 6.52 11.13
CA ASN A 71 15.86 7.00 9.83
C ASN A 71 14.74 7.64 9.01
N TRP A 72 13.68 8.05 9.67
CA TRP A 72 12.58 8.69 8.96
C TRP A 72 13.03 9.98 8.29
N ASN A 73 12.70 10.13 7.02
CA ASN A 73 12.88 11.37 6.33
C ASN A 73 12.09 11.34 5.03
N TRP A 74 11.96 12.51 4.42
CA TRP A 74 11.20 12.65 3.19
C TRP A 74 11.84 11.90 2.04
N GLN A 75 13.15 11.79 2.07
CA GLN A 75 13.88 11.07 1.04
C GLN A 75 13.41 9.62 0.96
N THR A 76 13.30 8.97 2.10
CA THR A 76 12.87 7.58 2.15
C THR A 76 11.47 7.44 1.60
N LEU A 77 10.57 8.36 1.97
CA LEU A 77 9.21 8.32 1.47
C LEU A 77 9.18 8.50 -0.05
N LYS A 78 9.99 9.41 -0.55
CA LYS A 78 10.07 9.62 -1.99
C LYS A 78 10.55 8.38 -2.72
N GLU A 79 11.51 7.68 -2.14
CA GLU A 79 12.02 6.46 -2.76
C GLU A 79 10.93 5.39 -2.88
N ILE A 80 10.11 5.27 -1.84
CA ILE A 80 9.01 4.32 -1.86
C ILE A 80 8.02 4.69 -2.95
N LEU A 81 7.66 5.97 -3.02
CA LEU A 81 6.71 6.43 -4.03
C LEU A 81 7.27 6.25 -5.43
N GLN A 82 8.57 6.48 -5.59
CA GLN A 82 9.23 6.30 -6.87
C GLN A 82 9.17 4.84 -7.30
N LYS A 83 9.41 3.94 -6.36
CA LYS A 83 9.35 2.52 -6.64
C LYS A 83 7.95 2.11 -7.09
N ILE A 84 6.94 2.64 -6.44
CA ILE A 84 5.56 2.35 -6.83
C ILE A 84 5.29 2.82 -8.24
N LYS A 85 5.77 4.02 -8.58
CA LYS A 85 5.60 4.54 -9.92
C LYS A 85 6.30 3.68 -10.96
N SER A 86 7.49 3.21 -10.64
CA SER A 86 8.26 2.43 -11.61
C SER A 86 7.69 1.04 -11.82
N LEU A 87 6.82 0.57 -10.93
CA LEU A 87 6.18 -0.72 -11.11
C LEU A 87 5.11 -0.69 -12.20
N ARG A 88 4.81 0.47 -12.69
CA ARG A 88 3.87 0.60 -13.78
C ARG A 88 4.59 0.74 -15.09
#